data_c1f18b1a7d684722eaf569c64459d4e1
#
_entry.id   c1f18b1a7d684722eaf569c64459d4e1
#
_cell.length_a   1.000
_cell.length_b   1.000
_cell.length_c   1.000
_cell.angle_alpha   90.00
_cell.angle_beta   90.00
_cell.angle_gamma   90.00
#
_symmetry.space_group_name_H-M   'P 1'
#
loop_
_entity.id
_entity.type
_entity.pdbx_description
1 polymer ?
#
loop_
_entity_poly.entity_id
_entity_poly.type
_entity_poly.pdbx_seq_one_letter_code
_entity_poly.pdbx_strand_id
1 'polypeptide(L)'
;MQFFWVNLGATHKEAKNGQFLWAPLSSRSKRGIEQFRTHWDNVARVRTGDLIFCYHDNYIRGIAIAQFNSYVAERPPRASFKEWQNEGHRVDISYSELKRPIRSDEIAEIYIAKFDPRTQPRLFNSVKGINQIYMASLPADAGQFLLEQAGILVDYEDSLIDSGSPQKVSSTTRTALIEARVGQGAFRSGL
;
A
#
# COMPACT_ATOMS: atom_id res chain seq x y z
N MET A 1 -12.22 5.09 2.32
CA MET A 1 -11.05 4.19 2.33
C MET A 1 -10.77 3.77 0.91
N GLN A 2 -9.57 4.03 0.45
CA GLN A 2 -9.03 3.60 -0.84
C GLN A 2 -7.94 2.55 -0.62
N PHE A 3 -7.59 1.85 -1.69
CA PHE A 3 -6.53 0.86 -1.66
C PHE A 3 -5.38 1.28 -2.57
N PHE A 4 -4.17 1.07 -2.09
CA PHE A 4 -2.95 1.33 -2.84
C PHE A 4 -2.01 0.13 -2.77
N TRP A 5 -1.11 0.07 -3.74
CA TRP A 5 0.05 -0.81 -3.75
C TRP A 5 1.30 0.05 -3.74
N VAL A 6 2.30 -0.29 -2.93
CA VAL A 6 3.61 0.36 -2.95
C VAL A 6 4.72 -0.67 -3.17
N ASN A 7 5.60 -0.39 -4.12
CA ASN A 7 6.82 -1.16 -4.32
C ASN A 7 7.95 -0.49 -3.53
N LEU A 8 8.29 -1.07 -2.39
CA LEU A 8 9.22 -0.46 -1.46
C LEU A 8 10.68 -0.58 -1.91
N GLY A 9 11.07 -1.63 -2.66
CA GLY A 9 12.45 -1.78 -3.12
C GLY A 9 13.47 -1.45 -2.04
N ALA A 10 14.34 -0.48 -2.29
CA ALA A 10 15.36 -0.02 -1.35
C ALA A 10 14.80 0.70 -0.10
N THR A 11 13.55 1.16 -0.13
CA THR A 11 12.91 1.92 0.96
C THR A 11 12.16 1.04 1.96
N HIS A 12 12.22 -0.28 1.83
CA HIS A 12 11.50 -1.20 2.72
C HIS A 12 11.83 -1.00 4.21
N LYS A 13 13.11 -0.82 4.53
CA LYS A 13 13.55 -0.57 5.91
C LYS A 13 13.03 0.76 6.45
N GLU A 14 12.95 1.78 5.60
CA GLU A 14 12.41 3.10 5.97
C GLU A 14 10.91 3.00 6.27
N ALA A 15 10.14 2.33 5.42
CA ALA A 15 8.71 2.12 5.63
C ALA A 15 8.45 1.31 6.91
N LYS A 16 9.18 0.21 7.12
CA LYS A 16 9.00 -0.66 8.29
C LYS A 16 9.40 0.02 9.59
N ASN A 17 10.58 0.65 9.63
CA ASN A 17 11.16 1.20 10.88
C ASN A 17 10.81 2.67 11.08
N GLY A 18 10.71 3.43 9.98
CA GLY A 18 10.37 4.85 10.00
C GLY A 18 8.88 5.12 10.01
N GLN A 19 8.05 4.12 9.70
CA GLN A 19 6.59 4.25 9.66
C GLN A 19 6.12 5.39 8.74
N PHE A 20 6.75 5.51 7.56
CA PHE A 20 6.33 6.47 6.55
C PHE A 20 6.64 5.99 5.13
N LEU A 21 5.92 6.55 4.17
CA LEU A 21 6.21 6.48 2.75
C LEU A 21 6.57 7.88 2.25
N TRP A 22 7.50 7.96 1.32
CA TRP A 22 7.89 9.23 0.72
C TRP A 22 8.23 9.04 -0.76
N ALA A 23 7.74 9.97 -1.61
CA ALA A 23 8.06 10.02 -3.02
C ALA A 23 8.39 11.45 -3.44
N PRO A 24 9.41 11.66 -4.30
CA PRO A 24 9.79 13.00 -4.74
C PRO A 24 8.70 13.62 -5.63
N LEU A 25 8.59 14.94 -5.65
CA LEU A 25 7.76 15.65 -6.62
C LEU A 25 8.28 15.42 -8.04
N SER A 26 9.60 15.39 -8.19
CA SER A 26 10.26 15.12 -9.47
C SER A 26 11.65 14.54 -9.26
N SER A 27 12.28 14.10 -10.34
CA SER A 27 13.69 13.72 -10.37
C SER A 27 14.40 14.40 -11.53
N ARG A 28 15.73 14.42 -11.50
CA ARG A 28 16.54 14.88 -12.62
C ARG A 28 17.14 13.70 -13.38
N SER A 29 16.96 13.70 -14.70
CA SER A 29 17.64 12.76 -15.57
C SER A 29 19.17 13.04 -15.57
N LYS A 30 19.95 12.09 -16.09
CA LYS A 30 21.40 12.27 -16.29
C LYS A 30 21.75 13.51 -17.13
N ARG A 31 20.81 14.00 -17.95
CA ARG A 31 20.95 15.22 -18.78
C ARG A 31 20.46 16.49 -18.09
N GLY A 32 20.12 16.42 -16.79
CA GLY A 32 19.60 17.54 -16.02
C GLY A 32 18.13 17.89 -16.27
N ILE A 33 17.42 17.14 -17.10
CA ILE A 33 16.00 17.36 -17.41
C ILE A 33 15.14 16.86 -16.27
N GLU A 34 14.22 17.71 -15.81
CA GLU A 34 13.26 17.38 -14.78
C GLU A 34 12.22 16.35 -15.29
N GLN A 35 11.95 15.35 -14.50
CA GLN A 35 11.03 14.26 -14.83
C GLN A 35 9.98 14.12 -13.73
N PHE A 36 8.71 14.15 -14.13
CA PHE A 36 7.55 13.88 -13.29
C PHE A 36 7.06 12.46 -13.58
N ARG A 37 6.59 11.77 -12.55
CA ARG A 37 6.12 10.40 -12.70
C ARG A 37 4.80 10.20 -11.97
N THR A 38 3.76 9.85 -12.69
CA THR A 38 2.40 9.66 -12.15
C THR A 38 2.33 8.68 -10.97
N HIS A 39 3.22 7.68 -10.92
CA HIS A 39 3.27 6.74 -9.79
C HIS A 39 3.83 7.37 -8.49
N TRP A 40 4.46 8.54 -8.53
CA TRP A 40 4.81 9.33 -7.36
C TRP A 40 3.62 10.18 -6.88
N ASP A 41 2.83 10.71 -7.83
CA ASP A 41 1.64 11.53 -7.55
C ASP A 41 0.57 10.74 -6.78
N ASN A 42 0.56 9.41 -6.90
CA ASN A 42 -0.35 8.58 -6.13
C ASN A 42 -0.12 8.71 -4.61
N VAL A 43 1.10 9.03 -4.16
CA VAL A 43 1.37 9.29 -2.74
C VAL A 43 0.59 10.52 -2.26
N ALA A 44 0.47 11.57 -3.08
CA ALA A 44 -0.30 12.77 -2.77
C ALA A 44 -1.81 12.51 -2.58
N ARG A 45 -2.31 11.40 -3.16
CA ARG A 45 -3.74 11.04 -3.13
C ARG A 45 -4.13 10.28 -1.88
N VAL A 46 -3.17 9.75 -1.13
CA VAL A 46 -3.42 8.95 0.08
C VAL A 46 -4.06 9.82 1.17
N ARG A 47 -5.09 9.29 1.81
CA ARG A 47 -5.83 9.93 2.90
C ARG A 47 -5.82 9.05 4.14
N THR A 48 -6.06 9.66 5.28
CA THR A 48 -6.19 8.96 6.57
C THR A 48 -7.13 7.76 6.44
N GLY A 49 -6.68 6.60 6.94
CA GLY A 49 -7.43 5.34 6.90
C GLY A 49 -7.35 4.58 5.57
N ASP A 50 -6.62 5.07 4.57
CA ASP A 50 -6.37 4.32 3.35
C ASP A 50 -5.41 3.16 3.60
N LEU A 51 -5.61 2.06 2.88
CA LEU A 51 -4.85 0.83 2.98
C LEU A 51 -3.82 0.71 1.86
N ILE A 52 -2.61 0.32 2.23
CA ILE A 52 -1.47 0.23 1.32
C ILE A 52 -0.84 -1.15 1.44
N PHE A 53 -0.88 -1.94 0.37
CA PHE A 53 -0.17 -3.22 0.28
C PHE A 53 1.29 -2.98 -0.03
N CYS A 54 2.16 -3.43 0.87
CA CYS A 54 3.59 -3.17 0.84
C CYS A 54 4.35 -4.34 0.20
N TYR A 55 4.76 -4.14 -1.05
CA TYR A 55 5.51 -5.11 -1.83
C TYR A 55 7.01 -4.89 -1.72
N HIS A 56 7.75 -5.98 -1.52
CA HIS A 56 9.20 -6.01 -1.49
C HIS A 56 9.69 -7.41 -1.82
N ASP A 57 10.68 -7.51 -2.69
CA ASP A 57 11.37 -8.75 -3.02
C ASP A 57 10.41 -9.92 -3.37
N ASN A 58 9.61 -9.71 -4.41
CA ASN A 58 8.62 -10.65 -4.95
C ASN A 58 7.43 -11.00 -4.03
N TYR A 59 7.30 -10.34 -2.87
CA TYR A 59 6.22 -10.61 -1.93
C TYR A 59 5.49 -9.34 -1.51
N ILE A 60 4.17 -9.44 -1.28
CA ILE A 60 3.48 -8.52 -0.39
C ILE A 60 3.86 -8.94 1.02
N ARG A 61 4.68 -8.15 1.69
CA ARG A 61 5.21 -8.47 3.02
C ARG A 61 4.41 -7.88 4.16
N GLY A 62 3.66 -6.84 3.90
CA GLY A 62 2.91 -6.14 4.92
C GLY A 62 1.78 -5.31 4.37
N ILE A 63 0.99 -4.79 5.27
CA ILE A 63 -0.07 -3.81 5.02
C ILE A 63 0.21 -2.60 5.88
N ALA A 64 0.07 -1.43 5.29
CA ALA A 64 0.15 -0.16 5.97
C ALA A 64 -1.19 0.55 5.94
N ILE A 65 -1.48 1.29 7.01
CA ILE A 65 -2.66 2.15 7.14
C ILE A 65 -2.16 3.58 7.28
N ALA A 66 -2.65 4.46 6.41
CA ALA A 66 -2.31 5.87 6.45
C ALA A 66 -2.86 6.52 7.72
N GLN A 67 -1.98 7.11 8.53
CA GLN A 67 -2.35 7.75 9.81
C GLN A 67 -2.84 9.18 9.60
N PHE A 68 -2.33 9.85 8.58
CA PHE A 68 -2.71 11.20 8.17
C PHE A 68 -2.87 11.29 6.67
N ASN A 69 -3.50 12.37 6.20
CA ASN A 69 -3.48 12.73 4.79
C ASN A 69 -2.04 12.98 4.35
N SER A 70 -1.74 12.64 3.10
CA SER A 70 -0.45 12.99 2.50
C SER A 70 -0.16 14.49 2.58
N TYR A 71 1.09 14.84 2.83
CA TYR A 71 1.59 16.21 2.92
C TYR A 71 2.96 16.36 2.27
N VAL A 72 3.34 17.59 1.95
CA VAL A 72 4.68 17.88 1.39
C VAL A 72 5.70 17.89 2.54
N ALA A 73 6.81 17.19 2.34
CA ALA A 73 7.90 17.10 3.30
C ALA A 73 9.26 17.04 2.59
N GLU A 74 10.29 17.44 3.31
CA GLU A 74 11.66 17.29 2.84
C GLU A 74 12.05 15.83 2.66
N ARG A 75 13.02 15.61 1.78
CA ARG A 75 13.57 14.28 1.53
C ARG A 75 14.19 13.71 2.81
N PRO A 76 13.87 12.47 3.18
CA PRO A 76 14.48 11.81 4.35
C PRO A 76 16.01 11.79 4.24
N PRO A 77 16.76 12.03 5.33
CA PRO A 77 18.22 12.17 5.32
C PRO A 77 18.99 10.96 4.75
N ARG A 78 18.37 9.77 4.76
CA ARG A 78 18.94 8.51 4.27
C ARG A 78 18.39 8.06 2.93
N ALA A 79 17.63 8.92 2.22
CA ALA A 79 17.09 8.56 0.92
C ALA A 79 18.21 8.20 -0.07
N SER A 80 18.11 7.01 -0.65
CA SER A 80 19.17 6.38 -1.46
C SER A 80 19.40 7.03 -2.82
N PHE A 81 18.52 7.94 -3.25
CA PHE A 81 18.50 8.47 -4.62
C PHE A 81 18.85 9.96 -4.62
N LYS A 82 20.11 10.26 -4.94
CA LYS A 82 20.64 11.64 -4.97
C LYS A 82 20.02 12.51 -6.08
N GLU A 83 19.51 11.89 -7.14
CA GLU A 83 18.83 12.54 -8.27
C GLU A 83 17.42 13.02 -7.94
N TRP A 84 16.85 12.60 -6.82
CA TRP A 84 15.54 13.05 -6.38
C TRP A 84 15.62 14.46 -5.80
N GLN A 85 14.57 15.23 -6.02
CA GLN A 85 14.46 16.57 -5.43
C GLN A 85 14.35 16.51 -3.90
N ASN A 86 14.58 17.66 -3.26
CA ASN A 86 14.54 17.76 -1.80
C ASN A 86 13.12 17.76 -1.23
N GLU A 87 12.10 18.00 -2.04
CA GLU A 87 10.70 17.98 -1.63
C GLU A 87 9.96 16.82 -2.25
N GLY A 88 9.03 16.27 -1.50
CA GLY A 88 8.21 15.14 -1.92
C GLY A 88 6.93 15.03 -1.11
N HIS A 89 6.06 14.14 -1.55
CA HIS A 89 4.88 13.75 -0.79
C HIS A 89 5.25 12.70 0.24
N ARG A 90 4.80 12.91 1.47
CA ARG A 90 4.97 12.00 2.60
C ARG A 90 3.63 11.55 3.13
N VAL A 91 3.56 10.28 3.52
CA VAL A 91 2.45 9.68 4.27
C VAL A 91 3.03 8.96 5.48
N ASP A 92 2.60 9.36 6.67
CA ASP A 92 2.88 8.60 7.87
C ASP A 92 1.91 7.43 7.97
N ILE A 93 2.43 6.25 8.28
CA ILE A 93 1.72 4.98 8.20
C ILE A 93 1.85 4.19 9.50
N SER A 94 0.90 3.31 9.75
CA SER A 94 1.07 2.17 10.66
C SER A 94 1.34 0.94 9.81
N TYR A 95 2.59 0.47 9.78
CA TYR A 95 3.01 -0.70 9.02
C TYR A 95 2.94 -1.96 9.87
N SER A 96 2.31 -3.01 9.34
CA SER A 96 2.24 -4.32 9.96
C SER A 96 2.65 -5.42 8.99
N GLU A 97 3.53 -6.32 9.43
CA GLU A 97 3.94 -7.47 8.63
C GLU A 97 2.83 -8.51 8.53
N LEU A 98 2.69 -9.10 7.35
CA LEU A 98 1.83 -10.26 7.17
C LEU A 98 2.48 -11.50 7.79
N LYS A 99 1.71 -12.29 8.52
CA LYS A 99 2.17 -13.59 9.04
C LYS A 99 2.60 -14.54 7.91
N ARG A 100 1.88 -14.49 6.80
CA ARG A 100 2.16 -15.20 5.57
C ARG A 100 2.30 -14.20 4.43
N PRO A 101 3.52 -13.83 4.02
CA PRO A 101 3.73 -13.01 2.84
C PRO A 101 3.14 -13.67 1.59
N ILE A 102 2.55 -12.87 0.71
CA ILE A 102 1.91 -13.36 -0.53
C ILE A 102 2.90 -13.17 -1.66
N ARG A 103 3.23 -14.23 -2.38
CA ARG A 103 4.06 -14.12 -3.58
C ARG A 103 3.29 -13.46 -4.71
N SER A 104 3.95 -12.57 -5.45
CA SER A 104 3.31 -11.87 -6.56
C SER A 104 2.90 -12.79 -7.71
N ASP A 105 3.60 -13.89 -7.94
CA ASP A 105 3.27 -14.90 -8.95
C ASP A 105 2.01 -15.72 -8.58
N GLU A 106 1.74 -15.95 -7.28
CA GLU A 106 0.54 -16.65 -6.82
C GLU A 106 -0.76 -15.89 -7.18
N ILE A 107 -0.70 -14.56 -7.23
CA ILE A 107 -1.86 -13.71 -7.55
C ILE A 107 -1.90 -13.24 -9.00
N ALA A 108 -0.79 -13.34 -9.73
CA ALA A 108 -0.58 -12.67 -11.03
C ALA A 108 -1.70 -12.98 -12.04
N GLU A 109 -2.05 -14.24 -12.21
CA GLU A 109 -3.01 -14.65 -13.24
C GLU A 109 -4.40 -14.04 -13.02
N ILE A 110 -4.92 -14.17 -11.79
CA ILE A 110 -6.23 -13.62 -11.43
C ILE A 110 -6.19 -12.09 -11.44
N TYR A 111 -5.12 -11.51 -10.90
CA TYR A 111 -4.99 -10.06 -10.81
C TYR A 111 -4.92 -9.41 -12.19
N ILE A 112 -4.10 -9.93 -13.10
CA ILE A 112 -3.96 -9.43 -14.48
C ILE A 112 -5.30 -9.50 -15.22
N ALA A 113 -6.01 -10.63 -15.10
CA ALA A 113 -7.27 -10.82 -15.80
C ALA A 113 -8.40 -9.91 -15.31
N LYS A 114 -8.50 -9.69 -14.00
CA LYS A 114 -9.67 -9.04 -13.39
C LYS A 114 -9.44 -7.58 -13.00
N PHE A 115 -8.26 -7.21 -12.53
CA PHE A 115 -8.04 -5.95 -11.81
C PHE A 115 -7.00 -5.04 -12.47
N ASP A 116 -5.95 -5.60 -13.08
CA ASP A 116 -4.83 -4.83 -13.59
C ASP A 116 -5.20 -3.80 -14.67
N PRO A 117 -6.19 -4.04 -15.56
CA PRO A 117 -6.66 -3.02 -16.52
C PRO A 117 -7.21 -1.75 -15.86
N ARG A 118 -7.71 -1.84 -14.61
CA ARG A 118 -8.26 -0.72 -13.83
C ARG A 118 -7.29 -0.19 -12.78
N THR A 119 -6.15 -0.86 -12.58
CA THR A 119 -5.09 -0.43 -11.65
C THR A 119 -4.24 0.65 -12.29
N GLN A 120 -3.90 1.71 -11.54
CA GLN A 120 -3.20 2.86 -12.10
C GLN A 120 -1.97 3.30 -11.28
N PRO A 121 -0.78 3.20 -11.89
CA PRO A 121 -0.47 2.48 -13.13
C PRO A 121 -0.59 0.96 -12.94
N ARG A 122 -0.62 0.21 -14.04
CA ARG A 122 -0.70 -1.27 -13.99
C ARG A 122 0.43 -1.86 -13.19
N LEU A 123 0.13 -2.88 -12.38
CA LEU A 123 1.13 -3.56 -11.56
C LEU A 123 1.99 -4.52 -12.36
N PHE A 124 1.39 -5.25 -13.30
CA PHE A 124 2.07 -6.32 -14.02
C PHE A 124 2.48 -5.92 -15.43
N ASN A 125 3.61 -6.44 -15.87
CA ASN A 125 4.08 -6.34 -17.25
C ASN A 125 3.63 -7.56 -18.08
N SER A 126 4.02 -7.59 -19.36
CA SER A 126 3.64 -8.65 -20.30
C SER A 126 4.15 -10.05 -19.95
N VAL A 127 5.18 -10.15 -19.11
CA VAL A 127 5.76 -11.41 -18.63
C VAL A 127 5.33 -11.75 -17.19
N LYS A 128 4.24 -11.18 -16.73
CA LYS A 128 3.66 -11.37 -15.41
C LYS A 128 4.58 -10.93 -14.24
N GLY A 129 5.63 -10.17 -14.51
CA GLY A 129 6.48 -9.55 -13.49
C GLY A 129 5.90 -8.21 -13.00
N ILE A 130 6.26 -7.78 -11.80
CA ILE A 130 5.84 -6.48 -11.28
C ILE A 130 6.58 -5.35 -12.00
N ASN A 131 5.85 -4.34 -12.44
CA ASN A 131 6.40 -3.13 -13.03
C ASN A 131 7.22 -2.34 -12.01
N GLN A 132 8.25 -1.64 -12.50
CA GLN A 132 9.06 -0.72 -11.69
C GLN A 132 8.32 0.61 -11.46
N ILE A 133 7.25 0.55 -10.71
CA ILE A 133 6.46 1.69 -10.26
C ILE A 133 6.58 1.81 -8.74
N TYR A 134 6.48 3.02 -8.21
CA TYR A 134 6.51 3.21 -6.76
C TYR A 134 5.16 2.90 -6.14
N MET A 135 4.10 3.62 -6.53
CA MET A 135 2.76 3.44 -5.97
C MET A 135 1.71 3.36 -7.07
N ALA A 136 0.76 2.43 -6.92
CA ALA A 136 -0.42 2.31 -7.75
C ALA A 136 -1.69 2.47 -6.93
N SER A 137 -2.70 3.11 -7.51
CA SER A 137 -4.06 3.13 -6.99
C SER A 137 -4.79 1.87 -7.45
N LEU A 138 -5.45 1.17 -6.52
CA LEU A 138 -6.13 -0.09 -6.78
C LEU A 138 -7.65 0.11 -6.82
N PRO A 139 -8.37 -0.61 -7.70
CA PRO A 139 -9.82 -0.72 -7.61
C PRO A 139 -10.23 -1.34 -6.26
N ALA A 140 -11.41 -1.00 -5.76
CA ALA A 140 -11.88 -1.47 -4.45
C ALA A 140 -11.94 -3.00 -4.35
N ASP A 141 -12.39 -3.67 -5.40
CA ASP A 141 -12.46 -5.13 -5.47
C ASP A 141 -11.08 -5.80 -5.57
N ALA A 142 -10.09 -5.12 -6.16
CA ALA A 142 -8.70 -5.59 -6.12
C ALA A 142 -8.12 -5.52 -4.70
N GLY A 143 -8.38 -4.44 -3.98
CA GLY A 143 -8.00 -4.32 -2.58
C GLY A 143 -8.65 -5.40 -1.71
N GLN A 144 -9.94 -5.68 -1.93
CA GLN A 144 -10.65 -6.74 -1.24
C GLN A 144 -10.02 -8.11 -1.52
N PHE A 145 -9.78 -8.42 -2.79
CA PHE A 145 -9.09 -9.65 -3.18
C PHE A 145 -7.75 -9.83 -2.48
N LEU A 146 -6.93 -8.79 -2.39
CA LEU A 146 -5.64 -8.87 -1.72
C LEU A 146 -5.77 -9.05 -0.20
N LEU A 147 -6.79 -8.49 0.44
CA LEU A 147 -7.11 -8.74 1.85
C LEU A 147 -7.49 -10.21 2.08
N GLU A 148 -8.30 -10.79 1.20
CA GLU A 148 -8.67 -12.21 1.24
C GLU A 148 -7.42 -13.10 1.11
N GLN A 149 -6.53 -12.81 0.16
CA GLN A 149 -5.27 -13.54 0.01
C GLN A 149 -4.36 -13.42 1.24
N ALA A 150 -4.43 -12.30 1.95
CA ALA A 150 -3.71 -12.09 3.20
C ALA A 150 -4.34 -12.82 4.40
N GLY A 151 -5.49 -13.47 4.23
CA GLY A 151 -6.27 -14.09 5.32
C GLY A 151 -6.89 -13.06 6.26
N ILE A 152 -7.02 -11.82 5.81
CA ILE A 152 -7.66 -10.72 6.52
C ILE A 152 -9.11 -10.64 5.99
N LEU A 153 -9.88 -11.67 6.25
CA LEU A 153 -11.31 -11.67 5.95
C LEU A 153 -11.98 -10.68 6.90
N VAL A 154 -12.48 -9.61 6.34
CA VAL A 154 -13.48 -8.80 7.02
C VAL A 154 -14.82 -9.45 6.66
N ASP A 155 -15.24 -10.45 7.42
CA ASP A 155 -16.56 -11.05 7.29
C ASP A 155 -17.60 -9.96 7.56
N TYR A 156 -18.09 -9.38 6.48
CA TYR A 156 -19.12 -8.35 6.50
C TYR A 156 -20.46 -8.93 6.97
N GLU A 157 -20.66 -10.22 6.76
CA GLU A 157 -21.93 -10.88 7.04
C GLU A 157 -22.09 -11.25 8.51
N ASP A 158 -21.03 -11.69 9.18
CA ASP A 158 -21.11 -12.09 10.59
C ASP A 158 -21.25 -10.93 11.58
N SER A 159 -20.74 -9.74 11.23
CA SER A 159 -20.95 -8.55 12.07
C SER A 159 -22.35 -7.94 11.96
N LEU A 160 -23.15 -8.35 10.96
CA LEU A 160 -24.54 -7.90 10.76
C LEU A 160 -25.54 -8.78 11.52
N ILE A 161 -25.19 -10.00 11.88
CA ILE A 161 -26.09 -10.95 12.54
C ILE A 161 -26.21 -10.63 14.04
N ASP A 162 -25.20 -10.05 14.65
CA ASP A 162 -25.19 -9.78 16.10
C ASP A 162 -25.84 -8.43 16.49
N SER A 163 -26.18 -7.56 15.56
CA SER A 163 -26.75 -6.24 15.85
C SER A 163 -28.14 -5.92 15.30
N GLY A 164 -28.82 -6.87 14.69
CA GLY A 164 -30.26 -6.78 14.35
C GLY A 164 -30.70 -5.64 13.43
N SER A 165 -29.80 -4.93 12.78
CA SER A 165 -30.09 -3.87 11.80
C SER A 165 -29.02 -3.79 10.73
N PRO A 166 -29.38 -3.68 9.45
CA PRO A 166 -28.41 -3.53 8.36
C PRO A 166 -27.88 -2.09 8.33
N GLN A 167 -27.06 -1.71 9.30
CA GLN A 167 -26.32 -0.46 9.22
C GLN A 167 -25.05 -0.67 8.39
N LYS A 168 -24.92 0.14 7.34
CA LYS A 168 -23.66 0.26 6.58
C LYS A 168 -22.52 0.54 7.55
N VAL A 169 -21.64 -0.45 7.76
CA VAL A 169 -20.44 -0.29 8.60
C VAL A 169 -19.66 0.90 8.06
N SER A 170 -19.39 1.89 8.91
CA SER A 170 -18.67 3.09 8.50
C SER A 170 -17.24 2.75 8.07
N SER A 171 -16.65 3.55 7.20
CA SER A 171 -15.25 3.40 6.78
C SER A 171 -14.28 3.33 7.98
N THR A 172 -14.58 4.06 9.04
CA THR A 172 -13.83 4.11 10.30
C THR A 172 -13.87 2.77 11.04
N THR A 173 -15.05 2.13 11.13
CA THR A 173 -15.19 0.81 11.76
C THR A 173 -14.45 -0.27 10.97
N ARG A 174 -14.49 -0.18 9.63
CA ARG A 174 -13.75 -1.08 8.75
C ARG A 174 -12.24 -0.98 8.94
N THR A 175 -11.73 0.23 9.00
CA THR A 175 -10.31 0.50 9.28
C THR A 175 -9.90 -0.05 10.64
N ALA A 176 -10.69 0.19 11.70
CA ALA A 176 -10.45 -0.31 13.03
C ALA A 176 -10.44 -1.85 13.11
N LEU A 177 -11.34 -2.55 12.38
CA LEU A 177 -11.36 -4.01 12.30
C LEU A 177 -10.11 -4.56 11.60
N ILE A 178 -9.67 -3.91 10.53
CA ILE A 178 -8.44 -4.29 9.83
C ILE A 178 -7.23 -4.05 10.72
N GLU A 179 -7.14 -2.90 11.39
CA GLU A 179 -6.09 -2.59 12.37
C GLU A 179 -6.04 -3.64 13.49
N ALA A 180 -7.20 -3.99 14.07
CA ALA A 180 -7.28 -4.99 15.11
C ALA A 180 -6.79 -6.36 14.63
N ARG A 181 -7.15 -6.81 13.44
CA ARG A 181 -6.73 -8.12 12.89
C ARG A 181 -5.27 -8.13 12.44
N VAL A 182 -4.79 -7.05 11.83
CA VAL A 182 -3.38 -6.91 11.46
C VAL A 182 -2.52 -6.76 12.72
N GLY A 183 -2.96 -5.95 13.71
CA GLY A 183 -2.27 -5.74 14.98
C GLY A 183 -2.25 -6.96 15.91
N GLN A 184 -3.32 -7.75 16.00
CA GLN A 184 -3.33 -8.99 16.79
C GLN A 184 -2.31 -10.04 16.29
N GLY A 185 -1.87 -9.91 15.03
CA GLY A 185 -0.77 -10.70 14.49
C GLY A 185 0.58 -10.41 15.13
N ALA A 186 0.84 -9.18 15.53
CA ALA A 186 2.10 -8.76 16.14
C ALA A 186 2.20 -9.10 17.64
N PHE A 187 1.06 -9.11 18.36
CA PHE A 187 1.04 -9.37 19.81
C PHE A 187 1.22 -10.85 20.21
N ARG A 188 0.97 -11.79 19.31
CA ARG A 188 1.12 -13.24 19.60
C ARG A 188 2.53 -13.81 19.33
N SER A 189 3.45 -13.02 18.80
CA SER A 189 4.84 -13.45 18.51
C SER A 189 5.85 -13.03 19.59
N GLY A 190 5.39 -12.56 20.74
CA GLY A 190 6.20 -12.09 21.86
C GLY A 190 6.03 -12.88 23.16
N LEU A 191 5.81 -14.21 23.09
CA LEU A 191 5.88 -15.14 24.23
C LEU A 191 6.75 -16.32 23.83
#